data_9bbc58186f2a7226a2b77b873b0199ca
#
_entry.id   9bbc58186f2a7226a2b77b873b0199ca
#
_cell.length_a   1.000
_cell.length_b   1.000
_cell.length_c   1.000
_cell.angle_alpha   90.00
_cell.angle_beta   90.00
_cell.angle_gamma   90.00
#
_symmetry.space_group_name_H-M   'P 1'
#
loop_
_entity.id
_entity.type
_entity.pdbx_description
1 polymer ?
#
loop_
_entity_poly.entity_id
_entity_poly.type
_entity_poly.pdbx_seq_one_letter_code
_entity_poly.pdbx_strand_id
1 'polypeptide(L)'
;MRYILRRLFQGLLICFGVSIITFLLPQIYYRPISLAIAANSIRTPHYILEKWIQTHGLNRPIWDQYVSWLWGVFHGDFGISLAKGTNGIPVSTVIGGNVWRSVFLTLPPTIISVCLAIPLGLTQAIKRNKSWDYATTSFIFILYSTPAALLSILMIRYLAIQFNIGQVGIDSFAQQVSAANFPMYMINNFSMFLLPFAAIVFLSIGGLSRYMRGSALDTLVQDYVRTARAKGAINRRVLFRHVLRPSAIPLLTILGLSLPGIFSGALIIEDIFNFPSFLITYRNQSL
;
A
#
# COMPACT_ATOMS: atom_id res chain seq x y z
N MET A 1 13.11 14.54 -26.19
CA MET A 1 11.92 15.36 -25.91
C MET A 1 10.60 14.70 -26.32
N ARG A 2 10.40 14.28 -27.57
CA ARG A 2 9.13 13.62 -28.02
C ARG A 2 8.71 12.41 -27.19
N TYR A 3 9.64 11.57 -26.71
CA TYR A 3 9.33 10.42 -25.87
C TYR A 3 8.74 10.80 -24.51
N ILE A 4 9.34 11.80 -23.83
CA ILE A 4 8.86 12.27 -22.51
C ILE A 4 7.49 12.92 -22.64
N LEU A 5 7.28 13.76 -23.64
CA LEU A 5 5.98 14.40 -23.94
C LEU A 5 4.89 13.37 -24.20
N ARG A 6 5.19 12.34 -25.00
CA ARG A 6 4.25 11.23 -25.27
C ARG A 6 3.90 10.46 -23.99
N ARG A 7 4.85 10.19 -23.12
CA ARG A 7 4.63 9.51 -21.85
C ARG A 7 3.81 10.36 -20.86
N LEU A 8 4.11 11.66 -20.77
CA LEU A 8 3.32 12.60 -19.97
C LEU A 8 1.87 12.68 -20.47
N PHE A 9 1.67 12.79 -21.77
CA PHE A 9 0.32 12.83 -22.36
C PHE A 9 -0.45 11.53 -22.07
N GLN A 10 0.18 10.37 -22.23
CA GLN A 10 -0.42 9.07 -21.88
C GLN A 10 -0.77 9.00 -20.39
N GLY A 11 0.11 9.47 -19.52
CA GLY A 11 -0.14 9.53 -18.06
C GLY A 11 -1.33 10.43 -17.72
N LEU A 12 -1.40 11.63 -18.30
CA LEU A 12 -2.52 12.55 -18.11
C LEU A 12 -3.85 11.95 -18.56
N LEU A 13 -3.86 11.27 -19.73
CA LEU A 13 -5.05 10.64 -20.26
C LEU A 13 -5.54 9.52 -19.34
N ILE A 14 -4.62 8.71 -18.80
CA ILE A 14 -4.94 7.67 -17.81
C ILE A 14 -5.48 8.30 -16.53
N CYS A 15 -4.81 9.31 -15.98
CA CYS A 15 -5.27 10.02 -14.78
C CYS A 15 -6.68 10.61 -14.96
N PHE A 16 -6.95 11.18 -16.14
CA PHE A 16 -8.27 11.70 -16.47
C PHE A 16 -9.33 10.60 -16.51
N GLY A 17 -9.04 9.46 -17.18
CA GLY A 17 -9.94 8.31 -17.20
C GLY A 17 -10.21 7.75 -15.79
N VAL A 18 -9.16 7.60 -14.97
CA VAL A 18 -9.29 7.14 -13.58
C VAL A 18 -10.11 8.13 -12.75
N SER A 19 -9.92 9.45 -12.92
CA SER A 19 -10.69 10.46 -12.18
C SER A 19 -12.19 10.38 -12.45
N ILE A 20 -12.57 10.14 -13.72
CA ILE A 20 -13.99 9.95 -14.10
C ILE A 20 -14.55 8.70 -13.39
N ILE A 21 -13.85 7.58 -13.45
CA ILE A 21 -14.29 6.33 -12.81
C ILE A 21 -14.41 6.52 -11.30
N THR A 22 -13.40 7.12 -10.67
CA THR A 22 -13.38 7.38 -9.22
C THR A 22 -14.52 8.30 -8.78
N PHE A 23 -14.88 9.28 -9.60
CA PHE A 23 -16.01 10.17 -9.34
C PHE A 23 -17.37 9.46 -9.53
N LEU A 24 -17.51 8.66 -10.59
CA LEU A 24 -18.78 7.99 -10.91
C LEU A 24 -19.12 6.83 -9.97
N LEU A 25 -18.11 6.07 -9.51
CA LEU A 25 -18.33 4.91 -8.63
C LEU A 25 -19.14 5.26 -7.37
N PRO A 26 -18.80 6.27 -6.57
CA PRO A 26 -19.60 6.68 -5.42
C PRO A 26 -20.98 7.18 -5.80
N GLN A 27 -21.14 7.84 -6.94
CA GLN A 27 -22.46 8.31 -7.41
C GLN A 27 -23.42 7.17 -7.70
N ILE A 28 -22.90 6.05 -8.22
CA ILE A 28 -23.70 4.87 -8.53
C ILE A 28 -24.05 4.09 -7.26
N TYR A 29 -23.08 3.87 -6.37
CA TYR A 29 -23.24 3.00 -5.21
C TYR A 29 -23.77 3.71 -3.96
N TYR A 30 -23.35 4.96 -3.71
CA TYR A 30 -23.58 5.65 -2.44
C TYR A 30 -24.64 6.74 -2.50
N ARG A 31 -24.97 7.25 -3.68
CA ARG A 31 -25.99 8.31 -3.81
C ARG A 31 -27.36 7.90 -3.24
N PRO A 32 -27.88 6.69 -3.52
CA PRO A 32 -29.10 6.19 -2.86
C PRO A 32 -28.93 6.00 -1.35
N ILE A 33 -27.73 5.57 -0.92
CA ILE A 33 -27.42 5.30 0.49
C ILE A 33 -27.25 6.60 1.27
N SER A 34 -26.56 7.60 0.73
CA SER A 34 -26.42 8.90 1.41
C SER A 34 -27.74 9.63 1.53
N LEU A 35 -28.61 9.52 0.54
CA LEU A 35 -29.98 10.01 0.60
C LEU A 35 -30.82 9.20 1.61
N ALA A 36 -30.66 7.88 1.66
CA ALA A 36 -31.33 7.01 2.62
C ALA A 36 -30.83 7.23 4.06
N ILE A 37 -29.54 7.47 4.27
CA ILE A 37 -28.97 7.82 5.58
C ILE A 37 -29.43 9.22 6.01
N ALA A 38 -29.48 10.18 5.13
CA ALA A 38 -30.01 11.51 5.40
C ALA A 38 -31.52 11.46 5.66
N ALA A 39 -32.28 10.61 4.97
CA ALA A 39 -33.70 10.39 5.17
C ALA A 39 -34.04 9.53 6.42
N ASN A 40 -33.14 8.58 6.78
CA ASN A 40 -33.35 7.65 7.91
C ASN A 40 -32.86 8.19 9.27
N SER A 41 -32.27 9.35 9.33
CA SER A 41 -32.33 10.11 10.57
C SER A 41 -33.80 10.45 10.81
N ILE A 42 -34.46 9.52 11.51
CA ILE A 42 -35.90 9.29 11.72
C ILE A 42 -36.75 10.56 12.07
N ARG A 43 -36.15 11.75 12.02
CA ARG A 43 -36.79 13.04 12.35
C ARG A 43 -36.30 14.21 11.48
N THR A 44 -35.61 13.97 10.35
CA THR A 44 -35.18 15.11 9.53
C THR A 44 -36.33 15.53 8.61
N PRO A 45 -36.93 16.71 8.82
CA PRO A 45 -37.99 17.19 7.94
C PRO A 45 -37.52 17.28 6.50
N HIS A 46 -38.38 16.96 5.55
CA HIS A 46 -38.06 16.89 4.11
C HIS A 46 -37.38 18.16 3.55
N TYR A 47 -37.74 19.34 4.10
CA TYR A 47 -37.15 20.61 3.71
C TYR A 47 -35.65 20.74 4.08
N ILE A 48 -35.18 20.08 5.15
CA ILE A 48 -33.78 20.05 5.55
C ILE A 48 -32.97 19.22 4.57
N LEU A 49 -33.50 18.09 4.13
CA LEU A 49 -32.90 17.21 3.13
C LEU A 49 -32.77 17.93 1.78
N GLU A 50 -33.84 18.61 1.33
CA GLU A 50 -33.80 19.38 0.09
C GLU A 50 -32.76 20.52 0.16
N LYS A 51 -32.72 21.25 1.25
CA LYS A 51 -31.76 22.32 1.49
C LYS A 51 -30.31 21.74 1.48
N TRP A 52 -30.11 20.58 2.10
CA TRP A 52 -28.81 19.90 2.12
C TRP A 52 -28.36 19.46 0.72
N ILE A 53 -29.27 18.87 -0.07
CA ILE A 53 -29.02 18.49 -1.48
C ILE A 53 -28.65 19.74 -2.32
N GLN A 54 -29.36 20.84 -2.13
CA GLN A 54 -29.09 22.09 -2.84
C GLN A 54 -27.74 22.69 -2.41
N THR A 55 -27.45 22.72 -1.11
CA THR A 55 -26.21 23.29 -0.58
C THR A 55 -24.98 22.53 -1.07
N HIS A 56 -25.07 21.19 -1.23
CA HIS A 56 -23.98 20.35 -1.74
C HIS A 56 -24.00 20.18 -3.26
N GLY A 57 -24.91 20.87 -3.96
CA GLY A 57 -24.99 20.86 -5.42
C GLY A 57 -25.32 19.49 -6.04
N LEU A 58 -25.90 18.57 -5.26
CA LEU A 58 -26.25 17.21 -5.72
C LEU A 58 -27.46 17.18 -6.67
N ASN A 59 -28.18 18.29 -6.79
CA ASN A 59 -29.26 18.50 -7.75
C ASN A 59 -28.79 18.89 -9.16
N ARG A 60 -27.49 19.23 -9.32
CA ARG A 60 -26.92 19.61 -10.61
C ARG A 60 -26.68 18.40 -11.51
N PRO A 61 -26.59 18.58 -12.85
CA PRO A 61 -26.15 17.53 -13.75
C PRO A 61 -24.81 16.90 -13.31
N ILE A 62 -24.64 15.61 -13.53
CA ILE A 62 -23.42 14.86 -13.08
C ILE A 62 -22.14 15.49 -13.64
N TRP A 63 -22.20 16.02 -14.86
CA TRP A 63 -21.03 16.68 -15.48
C TRP A 63 -20.62 17.96 -14.78
N ASP A 64 -21.59 18.76 -14.35
CA ASP A 64 -21.31 20.00 -13.59
C ASP A 64 -20.73 19.68 -12.22
N GLN A 65 -21.22 18.60 -11.59
CA GLN A 65 -20.65 18.10 -10.34
C GLN A 65 -19.21 17.60 -10.51
N TYR A 66 -18.94 16.85 -11.60
CA TYR A 66 -17.60 16.38 -11.93
C TYR A 66 -16.61 17.52 -12.20
N VAL A 67 -17.00 18.47 -13.04
CA VAL A 67 -16.15 19.63 -13.36
C VAL A 67 -15.85 20.47 -12.11
N SER A 68 -16.86 20.73 -11.30
CA SER A 68 -16.72 21.45 -10.02
C SER A 68 -15.79 20.71 -9.05
N TRP A 69 -15.95 19.39 -8.92
CA TRP A 69 -15.08 18.56 -8.10
C TRP A 69 -13.64 18.55 -8.63
N LEU A 70 -13.46 18.35 -9.92
CA LEU A 70 -12.13 18.31 -10.54
C LEU A 70 -11.42 19.67 -10.39
N TRP A 71 -12.15 20.78 -10.53
CA TRP A 71 -11.63 22.12 -10.29
C TRP A 71 -11.16 22.30 -8.84
N GLY A 72 -11.95 21.85 -7.88
CA GLY A 72 -11.56 21.81 -6.46
C GLY A 72 -10.28 21.04 -6.23
N VAL A 73 -10.18 19.82 -6.78
CA VAL A 73 -8.98 18.97 -6.67
C VAL A 73 -7.72 19.68 -7.17
N PHE A 74 -7.79 20.40 -8.29
CA PHE A 74 -6.66 21.18 -8.80
C PHE A 74 -6.24 22.35 -7.90
N HIS A 75 -7.16 22.85 -7.06
CA HIS A 75 -6.88 23.89 -6.08
C HIS A 75 -6.58 23.34 -4.67
N GLY A 76 -6.49 22.02 -4.53
CA GLY A 76 -6.25 21.35 -3.23
C GLY A 76 -7.48 21.28 -2.33
N ASP A 77 -8.65 21.64 -2.85
CA ASP A 77 -9.93 21.48 -2.17
C ASP A 77 -10.55 20.13 -2.56
N PHE A 78 -10.45 19.17 -1.63
CA PHE A 78 -11.05 17.82 -1.78
C PHE A 78 -12.47 17.76 -1.22
N GLY A 79 -13.04 18.88 -0.84
CA GLY A 79 -14.36 18.96 -0.23
C GLY A 79 -14.35 18.61 1.26
N ILE A 80 -15.56 18.42 1.78
CA ILE A 80 -15.80 18.06 3.19
C ILE A 80 -16.21 16.59 3.29
N SER A 81 -15.80 15.95 4.37
CA SER A 81 -16.19 14.57 4.67
C SER A 81 -17.69 14.53 5.05
N LEU A 82 -18.42 13.61 4.44
CA LEU A 82 -19.82 13.33 4.77
C LEU A 82 -19.96 12.09 5.67
N ALA A 83 -18.85 11.47 6.05
CA ALA A 83 -18.87 10.28 6.86
C ALA A 83 -19.19 10.60 8.33
N LYS A 84 -19.93 9.71 8.97
CA LYS A 84 -20.24 9.80 10.40
C LYS A 84 -18.96 9.93 11.21
N GLY A 85 -18.89 10.88 12.13
CA GLY A 85 -17.72 11.14 12.96
C GLY A 85 -16.67 12.11 12.37
N THR A 86 -16.67 12.32 11.04
CA THR A 86 -15.82 13.33 10.38
C THR A 86 -16.64 14.32 9.55
N ASN A 87 -17.96 14.34 9.76
CA ASN A 87 -18.87 15.22 9.02
C ASN A 87 -18.49 16.69 9.19
N GLY A 88 -18.35 17.38 8.05
CA GLY A 88 -17.95 18.81 8.03
C GLY A 88 -16.44 19.06 8.12
N ILE A 89 -15.61 18.03 8.37
CA ILE A 89 -14.16 18.17 8.39
C ILE A 89 -13.62 18.15 6.95
N PRO A 90 -12.68 19.05 6.56
CA PRO A 90 -12.05 18.99 5.24
C PRO A 90 -11.41 17.61 4.99
N VAL A 91 -11.68 17.04 3.82
CA VAL A 91 -11.14 15.74 3.41
C VAL A 91 -9.61 15.74 3.41
N SER A 92 -8.98 16.86 3.04
CA SER A 92 -7.53 17.03 3.10
C SER A 92 -6.94 16.79 4.49
N THR A 93 -7.62 17.26 5.54
CA THR A 93 -7.20 17.04 6.94
C THR A 93 -7.36 15.59 7.36
N VAL A 94 -8.48 14.96 6.97
CA VAL A 94 -8.76 13.55 7.29
C VAL A 94 -7.76 12.63 6.59
N ILE A 95 -7.51 12.84 5.31
CA ILE A 95 -6.59 12.01 4.52
C ILE A 95 -5.13 12.28 4.95
N GLY A 96 -4.74 13.55 5.08
CA GLY A 96 -3.35 13.93 5.32
C GLY A 96 -2.75 13.28 6.55
N GLY A 97 -3.49 13.26 7.67
CA GLY A 97 -3.03 12.59 8.90
C GLY A 97 -2.90 11.08 8.78
N ASN A 98 -3.82 10.44 8.06
CA ASN A 98 -3.89 8.99 7.96
C ASN A 98 -2.94 8.41 6.90
N VAL A 99 -2.76 9.10 5.77
CA VAL A 99 -1.84 8.67 4.71
C VAL A 99 -0.42 8.52 5.24
N TRP A 100 0.07 9.48 6.03
CA TRP A 100 1.42 9.39 6.58
C TRP A 100 1.60 8.19 7.52
N ARG A 101 0.58 7.85 8.33
CA ARG A 101 0.62 6.67 9.18
C ARG A 101 0.71 5.38 8.34
N SER A 102 -0.10 5.24 7.30
CA SER A 102 -0.04 4.10 6.38
C SER A 102 1.31 4.01 5.67
N VAL A 103 1.90 5.15 5.27
CA VAL A 103 3.25 5.19 4.69
C VAL A 103 4.29 4.71 5.69
N PHE A 104 4.26 5.17 6.94
CA PHE A 104 5.20 4.72 7.98
C PHE A 104 5.00 3.24 8.36
N LEU A 105 3.80 2.71 8.23
CA LEU A 105 3.56 1.28 8.43
C LEU A 105 4.07 0.43 7.27
N THR A 106 3.94 0.89 6.03
CA THR A 106 4.20 0.06 4.84
C THR A 106 5.58 0.26 4.23
N LEU A 107 6.13 1.48 4.26
CA LEU A 107 7.42 1.79 3.63
C LEU A 107 8.61 1.07 4.28
N PRO A 108 8.82 1.10 5.62
CA PRO A 108 9.95 0.42 6.23
C PRO A 108 9.97 -1.09 5.96
N PRO A 109 8.87 -1.86 6.18
CA PRO A 109 8.88 -3.29 5.88
C PRO A 109 9.01 -3.58 4.38
N THR A 110 8.55 -2.69 3.49
CA THR A 110 8.79 -2.83 2.05
C THR A 110 10.28 -2.73 1.73
N ILE A 111 10.99 -1.75 2.30
CA ILE A 111 12.45 -1.61 2.15
C ILE A 111 13.16 -2.87 2.69
N ILE A 112 12.79 -3.35 3.87
CA ILE A 112 13.33 -4.57 4.46
C ILE A 112 13.10 -5.77 3.53
N SER A 113 11.88 -5.90 2.98
CA SER A 113 11.52 -6.97 2.03
C SER A 113 12.43 -6.96 0.80
N VAL A 114 12.70 -5.79 0.23
CA VAL A 114 13.61 -5.63 -0.92
C VAL A 114 15.03 -6.03 -0.56
N CYS A 115 15.54 -5.52 0.58
CA CYS A 115 16.88 -5.84 1.07
C CYS A 115 17.07 -7.35 1.31
N LEU A 116 16.03 -8.05 1.73
CA LEU A 116 16.06 -9.51 1.93
C LEU A 116 15.80 -10.29 0.65
N ALA A 117 14.90 -9.82 -0.23
CA ALA A 117 14.54 -10.51 -1.47
C ALA A 117 15.69 -10.56 -2.48
N ILE A 118 16.51 -9.50 -2.52
CA ILE A 118 17.67 -9.44 -3.44
C ILE A 118 18.66 -10.57 -3.15
N PRO A 119 19.25 -10.73 -1.96
CA PRO A 119 20.20 -11.80 -1.69
C PRO A 119 19.53 -13.18 -1.75
N LEU A 120 18.27 -13.31 -1.30
CA LEU A 120 17.55 -14.57 -1.41
C LEU A 120 17.35 -15.00 -2.86
N GLY A 121 16.79 -14.16 -3.72
CA GLY A 121 16.58 -14.48 -5.13
C GLY A 121 17.89 -14.75 -5.87
N LEU A 122 18.94 -13.97 -5.58
CA LEU A 122 20.27 -14.19 -6.17
C LEU A 122 20.88 -15.54 -5.74
N THR A 123 20.81 -15.88 -4.45
CA THR A 123 21.33 -17.17 -3.94
C THR A 123 20.53 -18.36 -4.47
N GLN A 124 19.22 -18.23 -4.63
CA GLN A 124 18.37 -19.23 -5.28
C GLN A 124 18.78 -19.44 -6.75
N ALA A 125 19.05 -18.37 -7.50
CA ALA A 125 19.49 -18.45 -8.89
C ALA A 125 20.88 -19.13 -9.03
N ILE A 126 21.82 -18.81 -8.14
CA ILE A 126 23.17 -19.40 -8.14
C ILE A 126 23.12 -20.88 -7.77
N LYS A 127 22.29 -21.23 -6.77
CA LYS A 127 22.15 -22.60 -6.27
C LYS A 127 20.96 -23.31 -6.92
N ARG A 128 20.61 -22.93 -8.16
CA ARG A 128 19.51 -23.53 -8.92
C ARG A 128 19.54 -25.05 -8.86
N ASN A 129 18.39 -25.67 -8.64
CA ASN A 129 18.19 -27.12 -8.55
C ASN A 129 18.93 -27.81 -7.41
N LYS A 130 19.43 -27.08 -6.39
CA LYS A 130 19.99 -27.64 -5.17
C LYS A 130 18.95 -27.63 -4.03
N SER A 131 19.18 -28.40 -2.99
CA SER A 131 18.29 -28.47 -1.81
C SER A 131 17.97 -27.12 -1.20
N TRP A 132 18.94 -26.19 -1.20
CA TRP A 132 18.74 -24.81 -0.76
C TRP A 132 17.70 -24.05 -1.61
N ASP A 133 17.76 -24.19 -2.93
CA ASP A 133 16.81 -23.55 -3.85
C ASP A 133 15.39 -24.11 -3.60
N TYR A 134 15.26 -25.42 -3.52
CA TYR A 134 13.96 -26.05 -3.24
C TYR A 134 13.40 -25.65 -1.86
N ALA A 135 14.22 -25.73 -0.81
CA ALA A 135 13.77 -25.41 0.55
C ALA A 135 13.33 -23.94 0.68
N THR A 136 14.15 -23.01 0.20
CA THR A 136 13.82 -21.58 0.27
C THR A 136 12.66 -21.20 -0.62
N THR A 137 12.56 -21.76 -1.82
CA THR A 137 11.44 -21.51 -2.73
C THR A 137 10.14 -22.06 -2.17
N SER A 138 10.13 -23.28 -1.60
CA SER A 138 8.95 -23.88 -0.97
C SER A 138 8.49 -23.06 0.24
N PHE A 139 9.41 -22.67 1.12
CA PHE A 139 9.11 -21.86 2.28
C PHE A 139 8.48 -20.52 1.89
N ILE A 140 9.11 -19.81 0.94
CA ILE A 140 8.62 -18.55 0.43
C ILE A 140 7.26 -18.70 -0.27
N PHE A 141 7.07 -19.81 -1.00
CA PHE A 141 5.81 -20.08 -1.66
C PHE A 141 4.66 -20.28 -0.67
N ILE A 142 4.90 -21.02 0.43
CA ILE A 142 3.93 -21.19 1.51
C ILE A 142 3.52 -19.82 2.08
N LEU A 143 4.49 -18.97 2.41
CA LEU A 143 4.23 -17.62 2.93
C LEU A 143 3.43 -16.77 1.94
N TYR A 144 3.83 -16.77 0.68
CA TYR A 144 3.18 -15.98 -0.38
C TYR A 144 1.75 -16.46 -0.69
N SER A 145 1.51 -17.77 -0.60
CA SER A 145 0.19 -18.36 -0.85
C SER A 145 -0.78 -18.20 0.33
N THR A 146 -0.25 -17.84 1.51
CA THR A 146 -1.08 -17.65 2.69
C THR A 146 -1.83 -16.31 2.59
N PRO A 147 -3.17 -16.29 2.72
CA PRO A 147 -3.92 -15.04 2.78
C PRO A 147 -3.41 -14.12 3.88
N ALA A 148 -3.31 -12.82 3.59
CA ALA A 148 -2.79 -11.82 4.55
C ALA A 148 -3.53 -11.85 5.90
N ALA A 149 -4.84 -12.04 5.87
CA ALA A 149 -5.66 -12.15 7.08
C ALA A 149 -5.26 -13.38 7.92
N LEU A 150 -5.13 -14.54 7.29
CA LEU A 150 -4.76 -15.77 7.98
C LEU A 150 -3.36 -15.67 8.59
N LEU A 151 -2.38 -15.17 7.81
CA LEU A 151 -1.02 -14.99 8.31
C LEU A 151 -1.00 -14.06 9.54
N SER A 152 -1.71 -12.93 9.47
CA SER A 152 -1.77 -11.96 10.57
C SER A 152 -2.40 -12.56 11.83
N ILE A 153 -3.51 -13.30 11.69
CA ILE A 153 -4.18 -13.96 12.82
C ILE A 153 -3.27 -15.05 13.45
N LEU A 154 -2.59 -15.85 12.62
CA LEU A 154 -1.64 -16.85 13.11
C LEU A 154 -0.47 -16.21 13.85
N MET A 155 0.06 -15.10 13.34
CA MET A 155 1.13 -14.34 14.01
C MET A 155 0.66 -13.81 15.38
N ILE A 156 -0.54 -13.25 15.46
CA ILE A 156 -1.11 -12.82 16.75
C ILE A 156 -1.25 -14.02 17.68
N ARG A 157 -1.87 -15.09 17.22
CA ARG A 157 -2.17 -16.27 18.05
C ARG A 157 -0.90 -16.92 18.60
N TYR A 158 0.09 -17.17 17.75
CA TYR A 158 1.29 -17.90 18.14
C TYR A 158 2.40 -16.98 18.64
N LEU A 159 2.71 -15.88 17.96
CA LEU A 159 3.84 -15.03 18.36
C LEU A 159 3.46 -14.11 19.52
N ALA A 160 2.35 -13.37 19.44
CA ALA A 160 2.01 -12.43 20.50
C ALA A 160 1.45 -13.13 21.74
N ILE A 161 0.44 -14.00 21.60
CA ILE A 161 -0.28 -14.57 22.74
C ILE A 161 0.51 -15.73 23.37
N GLN A 162 1.02 -16.67 22.55
CA GLN A 162 1.65 -17.89 23.08
C GLN A 162 3.12 -17.66 23.44
N PHE A 163 3.88 -16.94 22.63
CA PHE A 163 5.31 -16.71 22.84
C PHE A 163 5.63 -15.31 23.38
N ASN A 164 4.63 -14.44 23.55
CA ASN A 164 4.78 -13.07 24.04
C ASN A 164 5.79 -12.23 23.22
N ILE A 165 5.83 -12.48 21.90
CA ILE A 165 6.68 -11.78 20.94
C ILE A 165 5.85 -10.69 20.28
N GLY A 166 6.14 -9.42 20.57
CA GLY A 166 5.38 -8.28 20.09
C GLY A 166 4.08 -8.06 20.88
N GLN A 167 3.37 -7.01 20.55
CA GLN A 167 2.10 -6.66 21.20
C GLN A 167 0.94 -6.76 20.21
N VAL A 168 -0.25 -7.06 20.73
CA VAL A 168 -1.49 -7.09 19.96
C VAL A 168 -2.19 -5.75 20.09
N GLY A 169 -2.41 -5.11 18.96
CA GLY A 169 -3.08 -3.82 18.90
C GLY A 169 -2.12 -2.64 19.15
N ILE A 170 -2.43 -1.55 18.48
CA ILE A 170 -1.70 -0.30 18.63
C ILE A 170 -2.55 0.60 19.53
N ASP A 171 -1.91 1.20 20.49
CA ASP A 171 -2.57 2.03 21.49
C ASP A 171 -3.35 3.18 20.82
N SER A 172 -4.52 3.51 21.36
CA SER A 172 -5.33 4.66 20.92
C SER A 172 -4.55 5.97 20.94
N PHE A 173 -3.51 6.06 21.78
CA PHE A 173 -2.59 7.20 21.81
C PHE A 173 -1.87 7.43 20.48
N ALA A 174 -1.59 6.39 19.71
CA ALA A 174 -1.00 6.52 18.37
C ALA A 174 -1.84 7.37 17.40
N GLN A 175 -3.16 7.47 17.62
CA GLN A 175 -4.05 8.32 16.84
C GLN A 175 -3.81 9.81 17.10
N GLN A 176 -3.32 10.17 18.26
CA GLN A 176 -3.08 11.56 18.69
C GLN A 176 -1.67 12.06 18.32
N VAL A 177 -0.77 11.13 17.93
CA VAL A 177 0.60 11.48 17.53
C VAL A 177 0.59 12.18 16.18
N SER A 178 1.18 13.36 16.10
CA SER A 178 1.34 14.09 14.84
C SER A 178 2.25 13.35 13.86
N ALA A 179 2.07 13.58 12.55
CA ALA A 179 2.88 12.97 11.50
C ALA A 179 4.39 13.18 11.71
N ALA A 180 4.81 14.34 12.22
CA ALA A 180 6.21 14.66 12.49
C ALA A 180 6.82 13.81 13.61
N ASN A 181 6.05 13.51 14.65
CA ASN A 181 6.50 12.74 15.81
C ASN A 181 6.26 11.23 15.69
N PHE A 182 5.52 10.80 14.68
CA PHE A 182 5.15 9.41 14.50
C PHE A 182 6.35 8.48 14.29
N PRO A 183 7.41 8.84 13.55
CA PRO A 183 8.61 7.99 13.45
C PRO A 183 9.27 7.73 14.80
N MET A 184 9.36 8.73 15.65
CA MET A 184 9.95 8.58 16.99
C MET A 184 9.06 7.73 17.89
N TYR A 185 7.74 7.93 17.82
CA TYR A 185 6.77 7.08 18.51
C TYR A 185 6.91 5.61 18.09
N MET A 186 7.07 5.35 16.80
CA MET A 186 7.24 4.01 16.24
C MET A 186 8.53 3.34 16.72
N ILE A 187 9.63 4.10 16.84
CA ILE A 187 10.91 3.59 17.36
C ILE A 187 10.77 3.25 18.84
N ASN A 188 10.19 4.13 19.64
CA ASN A 188 10.02 3.95 21.09
C ASN A 188 9.05 2.81 21.43
N ASN A 189 8.08 2.52 20.56
CA ASN A 189 7.09 1.47 20.75
C ASN A 189 7.22 0.35 19.69
N PHE A 190 8.44 0.04 19.29
CA PHE A 190 8.70 -0.90 18.18
C PHE A 190 8.05 -2.27 18.37
N SER A 191 7.87 -2.73 19.60
CA SER A 191 7.19 -4.01 19.91
C SER A 191 5.76 -4.08 19.36
N MET A 192 5.04 -2.94 19.28
CA MET A 192 3.69 -2.87 18.70
C MET A 192 3.70 -2.98 17.17
N PHE A 193 4.78 -2.52 16.53
CA PHE A 193 4.93 -2.53 15.08
C PHE A 193 5.59 -3.80 14.54
N LEU A 194 6.22 -4.60 15.42
CA LEU A 194 7.00 -5.77 15.03
C LEU A 194 6.18 -6.78 14.22
N LEU A 195 4.99 -7.14 14.69
CA LEU A 195 4.14 -8.15 14.04
C LEU A 195 3.52 -7.63 12.73
N PRO A 196 2.93 -6.43 12.66
CA PRO A 196 2.48 -5.85 11.39
C PRO A 196 3.62 -5.76 10.36
N PHE A 197 4.82 -5.32 10.79
CA PHE A 197 5.99 -5.24 9.91
C PHE A 197 6.41 -6.61 9.40
N ALA A 198 6.51 -7.59 10.28
CA ALA A 198 6.86 -8.95 9.90
C ALA A 198 5.82 -9.55 8.93
N ALA A 199 4.52 -9.30 9.13
CA ALA A 199 3.47 -9.76 8.23
C ALA A 199 3.65 -9.16 6.82
N ILE A 200 3.89 -7.84 6.71
CA ILE A 200 4.14 -7.17 5.43
C ILE A 200 5.41 -7.73 4.77
N VAL A 201 6.49 -7.92 5.53
CA VAL A 201 7.74 -8.48 5.03
C VAL A 201 7.52 -9.89 4.47
N PHE A 202 6.87 -10.78 5.20
CA PHE A 202 6.64 -12.16 4.78
C PHE A 202 5.78 -12.25 3.52
N LEU A 203 4.75 -11.43 3.40
CA LEU A 203 3.91 -11.39 2.20
C LEU A 203 4.64 -10.82 0.99
N SER A 204 5.47 -9.80 1.20
CA SER A 204 6.15 -9.10 0.10
C SER A 204 7.38 -9.84 -0.41
N ILE A 205 8.16 -10.48 0.49
CA ILE A 205 9.42 -11.13 0.15
C ILE A 205 9.23 -12.27 -0.87
N GLY A 206 8.05 -12.93 -0.83
CA GLY A 206 7.72 -14.03 -1.71
C GLY A 206 7.70 -13.64 -3.18
N GLY A 207 6.96 -12.59 -3.50
CA GLY A 207 6.89 -12.05 -4.86
C GLY A 207 8.24 -11.48 -5.32
N LEU A 208 8.84 -10.62 -4.49
CA LEU A 208 10.09 -9.92 -4.83
C LEU A 208 11.28 -10.88 -5.06
N SER A 209 11.45 -11.90 -4.21
CA SER A 209 12.53 -12.88 -4.39
C SER A 209 12.34 -13.74 -5.63
N ARG A 210 11.10 -14.09 -5.99
CA ARG A 210 10.79 -14.81 -7.24
C ARG A 210 11.17 -13.97 -8.47
N TYR A 211 10.84 -12.69 -8.50
CA TYR A 211 11.23 -11.80 -9.59
C TYR A 211 12.75 -11.66 -9.67
N MET A 212 13.41 -11.48 -8.53
CA MET A 212 14.88 -11.40 -8.49
C MET A 212 15.54 -12.69 -8.97
N ARG A 213 15.02 -13.86 -8.54
CA ARG A 213 15.51 -15.17 -9.00
C ARG A 213 15.36 -15.35 -10.50
N GLY A 214 14.18 -15.06 -11.06
CA GLY A 214 13.93 -15.14 -12.51
C GLY A 214 14.88 -14.26 -13.30
N SER A 215 14.94 -12.98 -12.98
CA SER A 215 15.83 -12.03 -13.64
C SER A 215 17.32 -12.38 -13.50
N ALA A 216 17.73 -12.93 -12.34
CA ALA A 216 19.12 -13.38 -12.15
C ALA A 216 19.44 -14.61 -13.01
N LEU A 217 18.50 -15.56 -13.17
CA LEU A 217 18.66 -16.71 -14.05
C LEU A 217 18.83 -16.29 -15.52
N ASP A 218 17.99 -15.34 -15.98
CA ASP A 218 18.07 -14.81 -17.34
C ASP A 218 19.38 -14.06 -17.60
N THR A 219 19.89 -13.38 -16.56
CA THR A 219 21.15 -12.64 -16.65
C THR A 219 22.39 -13.57 -16.63
N LEU A 220 22.33 -14.66 -15.85
CA LEU A 220 23.46 -15.58 -15.70
C LEU A 220 23.87 -16.29 -17.00
N VAL A 221 22.94 -16.41 -17.98
CA VAL A 221 23.20 -17.06 -19.28
C VAL A 221 23.70 -16.09 -20.36
N GLN A 222 23.75 -14.78 -20.07
CA GLN A 222 24.16 -13.76 -21.05
C GLN A 222 25.65 -13.83 -21.40
N ASP A 223 25.99 -13.48 -22.63
CA ASP A 223 27.35 -13.59 -23.17
C ASP A 223 28.35 -12.70 -22.45
N TYR A 224 27.93 -11.51 -21.98
CA TYR A 224 28.84 -10.64 -21.21
C TYR A 224 29.21 -11.24 -19.85
N VAL A 225 28.35 -12.08 -19.24
CA VAL A 225 28.68 -12.81 -18.02
C VAL A 225 29.69 -13.93 -18.32
N ARG A 226 29.49 -14.66 -19.42
CA ARG A 226 30.42 -15.71 -19.89
C ARG A 226 31.79 -15.10 -20.20
N THR A 227 31.82 -13.96 -20.89
CA THR A 227 33.06 -13.23 -21.23
C THR A 227 33.79 -12.76 -19.96
N ALA A 228 33.05 -12.24 -18.96
CA ALA A 228 33.67 -11.82 -17.70
C ALA A 228 34.31 -13.01 -16.96
N ARG A 229 33.67 -14.18 -16.96
CA ARG A 229 34.27 -15.42 -16.40
C ARG A 229 35.48 -15.88 -17.19
N ALA A 230 35.42 -15.90 -18.52
CA ALA A 230 36.55 -16.27 -19.40
C ALA A 230 37.78 -15.36 -19.20
N LYS A 231 37.57 -14.08 -18.88
CA LYS A 231 38.61 -13.13 -18.51
C LYS A 231 39.16 -13.31 -17.08
N GLY A 232 38.80 -14.37 -16.36
CA GLY A 232 39.28 -14.67 -15.01
C GLY A 232 38.66 -13.84 -13.89
N ALA A 233 37.53 -13.18 -14.12
CA ALA A 233 36.87 -12.41 -13.05
C ALA A 233 36.39 -13.33 -11.92
N ILE A 234 36.72 -12.96 -10.67
CA ILE A 234 36.32 -13.69 -9.46
C ILE A 234 34.79 -13.73 -9.39
N ASN A 235 34.21 -14.88 -9.01
CA ASN A 235 32.76 -15.12 -8.92
C ASN A 235 32.01 -13.99 -8.19
N ARG A 236 32.55 -13.47 -7.10
CA ARG A 236 31.93 -12.35 -6.35
C ARG A 236 31.81 -11.10 -7.23
N ARG A 237 32.85 -10.76 -8.01
CA ARG A 237 32.84 -9.61 -8.94
C ARG A 237 31.82 -9.81 -10.06
N VAL A 238 31.76 -11.02 -10.61
CA VAL A 238 30.74 -11.38 -11.63
C VAL A 238 29.33 -11.19 -11.09
N LEU A 239 29.06 -11.70 -9.89
CA LEU A 239 27.74 -11.63 -9.29
C LEU A 239 27.30 -10.20 -8.98
N PHE A 240 28.11 -9.41 -8.27
CA PHE A 240 27.71 -8.07 -7.85
C PHE A 240 27.74 -7.04 -8.99
N ARG A 241 28.64 -7.17 -9.95
CA ARG A 241 28.82 -6.17 -11.02
C ARG A 241 28.06 -6.53 -12.30
N HIS A 242 28.06 -7.81 -12.67
CA HIS A 242 27.54 -8.26 -13.96
C HIS A 242 26.19 -8.95 -13.89
N VAL A 243 25.83 -9.52 -12.74
CA VAL A 243 24.52 -10.19 -12.55
C VAL A 243 23.57 -9.31 -11.77
N LEU A 244 23.91 -8.89 -10.56
CA LEU A 244 23.01 -8.17 -9.65
C LEU A 244 22.44 -6.89 -10.29
N ARG A 245 23.29 -6.06 -10.90
CA ARG A 245 22.85 -4.77 -11.46
C ARG A 245 21.81 -4.92 -12.55
N PRO A 246 22.00 -5.72 -13.61
CA PRO A 246 20.97 -5.91 -14.63
C PRO A 246 19.73 -6.61 -14.08
N SER A 247 19.89 -7.60 -13.18
CA SER A 247 18.79 -8.35 -12.59
C SER A 247 17.92 -7.52 -11.65
N ALA A 248 18.45 -6.44 -11.06
CA ALA A 248 17.71 -5.56 -10.18
C ALA A 248 16.76 -4.61 -10.94
N ILE A 249 16.98 -4.38 -12.24
CA ILE A 249 16.16 -3.42 -13.02
C ILE A 249 14.67 -3.80 -13.04
N PRO A 250 14.28 -5.04 -13.37
CA PRO A 250 12.86 -5.44 -13.32
C PRO A 250 12.28 -5.34 -11.91
N LEU A 251 13.07 -5.65 -10.88
CA LEU A 251 12.64 -5.51 -9.48
C LEU A 251 12.34 -4.05 -9.12
N LEU A 252 13.24 -3.13 -9.50
CA LEU A 252 13.02 -1.68 -9.30
C LEU A 252 11.79 -1.17 -10.04
N THR A 253 11.51 -1.71 -11.24
CA THR A 253 10.30 -1.37 -11.99
C THR A 253 9.04 -1.80 -11.24
N ILE A 254 9.02 -3.02 -10.69
CA ILE A 254 7.88 -3.52 -9.88
C ILE A 254 7.71 -2.68 -8.62
N LEU A 255 8.80 -2.32 -7.95
CA LEU A 255 8.75 -1.43 -6.79
C LEU A 255 8.19 -0.07 -7.15
N GLY A 256 8.59 0.51 -8.28
CA GLY A 256 8.01 1.77 -8.78
C GLY A 256 6.51 1.67 -9.01
N LEU A 257 6.03 0.55 -9.56
CA LEU A 257 4.61 0.29 -9.77
C LEU A 257 3.85 0.02 -8.46
N SER A 258 4.52 -0.44 -7.41
CA SER A 258 3.91 -0.69 -6.10
C SER A 258 3.82 0.56 -5.22
N LEU A 259 4.46 1.68 -5.59
CA LEU A 259 4.43 2.92 -4.80
C LEU A 259 3.01 3.41 -4.47
N PRO A 260 2.05 3.44 -5.40
CA PRO A 260 0.67 3.81 -5.05
C PRO A 260 0.07 2.93 -3.94
N GLY A 261 0.42 1.64 -3.90
CA GLY A 261 0.00 0.71 -2.85
C GLY A 261 0.53 1.09 -1.47
N ILE A 262 1.72 1.68 -1.38
CA ILE A 262 2.28 2.17 -0.11
C ILE A 262 1.41 3.29 0.48
N PHE A 263 0.88 4.17 -0.36
CA PHE A 263 -0.02 5.25 0.08
C PHE A 263 -1.43 4.77 0.43
N SER A 264 -1.91 3.71 -0.24
CA SER A 264 -3.21 3.11 0.09
C SER A 264 -3.18 2.23 1.34
N GLY A 265 -1.96 1.87 1.81
CA GLY A 265 -1.75 1.07 3.01
C GLY A 265 -2.02 -0.43 2.80
N ALA A 266 -1.77 -1.17 3.86
CA ALA A 266 -2.04 -2.60 3.94
C ALA A 266 -3.37 -2.84 4.68
N LEU A 267 -4.49 -2.46 4.09
CA LEU A 267 -5.81 -2.35 4.73
C LEU A 267 -6.19 -3.56 5.60
N ILE A 268 -5.94 -4.78 5.12
CA ILE A 268 -6.27 -6.01 5.87
C ILE A 268 -5.37 -6.15 7.10
N ILE A 269 -4.09 -5.83 6.97
CA ILE A 269 -3.12 -5.90 8.09
C ILE A 269 -3.42 -4.79 9.10
N GLU A 270 -3.70 -3.58 8.64
CA GLU A 270 -4.10 -2.45 9.46
C GLU A 270 -5.33 -2.77 10.31
N ASP A 271 -6.35 -3.39 9.70
CA ASP A 271 -7.59 -3.77 10.39
C ASP A 271 -7.35 -4.87 11.44
N ILE A 272 -6.61 -5.91 11.11
CA ILE A 272 -6.37 -7.05 12.02
C ILE A 272 -5.50 -6.65 13.22
N PHE A 273 -4.47 -5.81 12.99
CA PHE A 273 -3.60 -5.32 14.07
C PHE A 273 -4.14 -4.06 14.75
N ASN A 274 -5.39 -3.64 14.42
CA ASN A 274 -6.02 -2.43 14.95
C ASN A 274 -5.13 -1.19 14.83
N PHE A 275 -4.47 -1.05 13.66
CA PHE A 275 -3.61 0.09 13.38
C PHE A 275 -4.46 1.35 13.13
N PRO A 276 -4.15 2.51 13.71
CA PRO A 276 -4.92 3.74 13.56
C PRO A 276 -4.75 4.33 12.16
N SER A 277 -5.30 3.64 11.17
CA SER A 277 -5.40 4.05 9.78
C SER A 277 -6.73 4.72 9.47
N PHE A 278 -6.86 5.16 8.22
CA PHE A 278 -8.08 5.77 7.70
C PHE A 278 -9.35 4.95 7.98
N LEU A 279 -9.32 3.62 7.84
CA LEU A 279 -10.50 2.77 8.01
C LEU A 279 -10.93 2.59 9.46
N ILE A 280 -10.00 2.47 10.40
CA ILE A 280 -10.33 2.24 11.81
C ILE A 280 -10.89 3.49 12.45
N THR A 281 -10.41 4.65 12.05
CA THR A 281 -10.99 5.93 12.49
C THR A 281 -12.47 6.01 12.13
N TYR A 282 -12.87 5.49 10.97
CA TYR A 282 -14.28 5.40 10.57
C TYR A 282 -15.07 4.37 11.37
N ARG A 283 -14.53 3.18 11.61
CA ARG A 283 -15.23 2.10 12.31
C ARG A 283 -15.53 2.43 13.76
N ASN A 284 -14.58 2.99 14.49
CA ASN A 284 -14.74 3.34 15.91
C ASN A 284 -15.68 4.54 16.14
N GLN A 285 -15.99 5.31 15.09
CA GLN A 285 -16.94 6.41 15.15
C GLN A 285 -18.34 6.02 14.64
N SER A 286 -18.51 4.81 14.12
CA SER A 286 -19.78 4.27 13.61
C SER A 286 -20.54 3.38 14.60
N LEU A 287 -19.92 3.03 15.73
CA LEU A 287 -20.53 2.35 16.86
C LEU A 287 -20.92 3.36 17.93
#